data_3cf2f8ed13c07a4d1ceb4d06b942fd31
#
_entry.id   3cf2f8ed13c07a4d1ceb4d06b942fd31
#
_cell.length_a   1.000
_cell.length_b   1.000
_cell.length_c   1.000
_cell.angle_alpha   90.00
_cell.angle_beta   90.00
_cell.angle_gamma   90.00
#
_symmetry.space_group_name_H-M   'P 1'
#
loop_
_entity.id
_entity.type
_entity.pdbx_description
1 polymer ?
#
loop_
_entity_poly.entity_id
_entity_poly.type
_entity_poly.pdbx_seq_one_letter_code
_entity_poly.pdbx_strand_id
1 'polypeptide(L)'
;MENFDSLKPGDQVTVTIWGPDNSCLYKSTNTGYHSIEVAIKSALDNANLEINPEDCVCEVTNQKTSVSHKYRLNAHGNLKLIV
;
A
#
# COMPACT_ATOMS: atom_id res chain seq x y z
N MET A 1 6.42 14.24 -15.27
CA MET A 1 5.51 13.84 -14.20
C MET A 1 6.19 12.82 -13.31
N GLU A 2 6.09 13.05 -12.03
CA GLU A 2 6.68 12.14 -11.08
C GLU A 2 5.98 10.80 -11.09
N ASN A 3 6.73 9.74 -11.14
CA ASN A 3 6.16 8.40 -11.07
C ASN A 3 6.25 7.89 -9.63
N PHE A 4 5.13 7.94 -8.94
CA PHE A 4 5.07 7.52 -7.55
C PHE A 4 5.37 6.02 -7.39
N ASP A 5 5.16 5.23 -8.43
CA ASP A 5 5.45 3.80 -8.39
C ASP A 5 6.94 3.47 -8.38
N SER A 6 7.79 4.45 -8.68
CA SER A 6 9.23 4.26 -8.70
C SER A 6 9.81 4.42 -7.31
N LEU A 7 10.03 3.31 -6.64
CA LEU A 7 10.70 3.29 -5.35
C LEU A 7 12.17 2.94 -5.56
N LYS A 8 13.03 3.61 -4.81
CA LYS A 8 14.45 3.31 -4.83
C LYS A 8 14.79 2.33 -3.70
N PRO A 9 15.77 1.43 -3.90
CA PRO A 9 16.27 0.62 -2.80
C PRO A 9 16.72 1.53 -1.66
N GLY A 10 16.26 1.27 -0.47
CA GLY A 10 16.58 2.09 0.69
C GLY A 10 15.52 3.14 1.04
N ASP A 11 14.57 3.41 0.15
CA ASP A 11 13.44 4.26 0.50
C ASP A 11 12.60 3.55 1.55
N GLN A 12 12.30 4.26 2.62
CA GLN A 12 11.47 3.72 3.69
C GLN A 12 10.01 4.01 3.38
N VAL A 13 9.21 2.96 3.31
CA VAL A 13 7.81 3.05 2.92
C VAL A 13 6.92 2.44 3.99
N THR A 14 5.88 3.15 4.37
CA THR A 14 4.87 2.66 5.29
C THR A 14 3.64 2.29 4.49
N VAL A 15 3.17 1.05 4.66
CA VAL A 15 1.91 0.59 4.06
C VAL A 15 0.91 0.39 5.19
N THR A 16 -0.22 1.06 5.06
CA THR A 16 -1.32 0.93 6.02
C THR A 16 -2.53 0.37 5.28
N ILE A 17 -3.15 -0.66 5.83
CA ILE A 17 -4.37 -1.24 5.27
C ILE A 17 -5.54 -0.82 6.13
N TRP A 18 -6.48 -0.10 5.52
CA TRP A 18 -7.69 0.38 6.17
C TRP A 18 -8.87 -0.49 5.76
N GLY A 19 -9.66 -0.90 6.73
CA GLY A 19 -10.88 -1.65 6.47
C GLY A 19 -12.01 -0.76 5.95
N PRO A 20 -13.15 -1.39 5.58
CA PRO A 20 -14.31 -0.64 5.04
C PRO A 20 -14.88 0.39 6.03
N ASP A 21 -14.67 0.18 7.31
CA ASP A 21 -15.11 1.09 8.38
C ASP A 21 -14.03 2.07 8.83
N ASN A 22 -12.96 2.23 8.04
CA ASN A 22 -11.82 3.10 8.33
C ASN A 22 -11.00 2.66 9.56
N SER A 23 -11.11 1.42 9.96
CA SER A 23 -10.23 0.91 11.01
C SER A 23 -8.90 0.47 10.41
N CYS A 24 -7.81 0.68 11.14
CA CYS A 24 -6.48 0.26 10.70
C CYS A 24 -6.34 -1.24 10.96
N LEU A 25 -6.28 -2.01 9.89
CA LEU A 25 -6.15 -3.46 9.99
C LEU A 25 -4.70 -3.92 10.06
N TYR A 26 -3.80 -3.17 9.42
CA TYR A 26 -2.40 -3.54 9.35
C TYR A 26 -1.57 -2.32 8.99
N LYS A 27 -0.37 -2.23 9.55
CA LYS A 27 0.57 -1.17 9.24
C LYS A 27 1.99 -1.70 9.37
N SER A 28 2.80 -1.48 8.35
CA SER A 28 4.21 -1.86 8.42
C SER A 28 5.07 -0.83 7.70
N THR A 29 6.31 -0.72 8.15
CA THR A 29 7.29 0.15 7.52
C THR A 29 8.50 -0.68 7.16
N ASN A 30 8.88 -0.66 5.88
CA ASN A 30 9.97 -1.46 5.37
C ASN A 30 10.74 -0.71 4.30
N THR A 31 11.91 -1.22 3.97
CA THR A 31 12.74 -0.73 2.87
C THR A 31 12.92 -1.83 1.84
N GLY A 32 13.48 -1.49 0.69
CA GLY A 32 13.85 -2.48 -0.31
C GLY A 32 12.77 -2.87 -1.29
N TYR A 33 11.62 -2.21 -1.28
CA TYR A 33 10.60 -2.44 -2.28
C TYR A 33 10.99 -1.82 -3.61
N HIS A 34 10.68 -2.51 -4.70
CA HIS A 34 10.96 -2.03 -6.05
C HIS A 34 9.79 -1.24 -6.65
N SER A 35 8.60 -1.43 -6.13
CA SER A 35 7.42 -0.71 -6.61
C SER A 35 6.35 -0.66 -5.52
N ILE A 36 5.40 0.25 -5.71
CA ILE A 36 4.24 0.36 -4.82
C ILE A 36 3.42 -0.92 -4.84
N GLU A 37 3.27 -1.53 -6.00
CA GLU A 37 2.52 -2.78 -6.13
C GLU A 37 3.12 -3.89 -5.28
N VAL A 38 4.45 -4.04 -5.32
CA VAL A 38 5.14 -5.04 -4.51
C VAL A 38 4.96 -4.76 -3.02
N ALA A 39 5.06 -3.49 -2.62
CA ALA A 39 4.88 -3.10 -1.22
C ALA A 39 3.47 -3.46 -0.72
N ILE A 40 2.45 -3.16 -1.50
CA ILE A 40 1.07 -3.45 -1.13
C ILE A 40 0.81 -4.96 -1.08
N LYS A 41 1.28 -5.70 -2.07
CA LYS A 41 1.09 -7.15 -2.10
C LYS A 41 1.78 -7.82 -0.92
N SER A 42 2.98 -7.37 -0.57
CA SER A 42 3.69 -7.88 0.58
C SER A 42 2.94 -7.60 1.88
N ALA A 43 2.38 -6.41 2.02
CA ALA A 43 1.61 -6.06 3.20
C ALA A 43 0.34 -6.90 3.31
N LEU A 44 -0.36 -7.12 2.19
CA LEU A 44 -1.56 -7.95 2.17
C LEU A 44 -1.27 -9.39 2.57
N ASP A 45 -0.15 -9.95 2.08
CA ASP A 45 0.26 -11.29 2.45
C ASP A 45 0.56 -11.40 3.95
N ASN A 46 1.24 -10.40 4.50
CA ASN A 46 1.63 -10.42 5.90
C ASN A 46 0.46 -10.11 6.83
N ALA A 47 -0.51 -9.35 6.37
CA ALA A 47 -1.65 -8.95 7.19
C ALA A 47 -2.60 -10.11 7.47
N ASN A 48 -2.64 -11.11 6.59
CA ASN A 48 -3.50 -12.27 6.74
C ASN A 48 -4.97 -11.86 7.00
N LEU A 49 -5.48 -11.01 6.12
CA LEU A 49 -6.81 -10.43 6.29
C LEU A 49 -7.92 -11.48 6.17
N GLU A 50 -8.96 -11.33 6.99
CA GLU A 50 -10.15 -12.18 6.95
C GLU A 50 -11.22 -11.64 6.01
N ILE A 51 -11.02 -10.44 5.48
CA ILE A 51 -11.96 -9.80 4.56
C ILE A 51 -11.30 -9.68 3.18
N ASN A 52 -12.12 -9.43 2.15
CA ASN A 52 -11.61 -9.28 0.80
C ASN A 52 -10.73 -8.05 0.69
N PRO A 53 -9.51 -8.17 0.13
CA PRO A 53 -8.63 -7.01 -0.06
C PRO A 53 -9.26 -5.91 -0.90
N GLU A 54 -10.18 -6.25 -1.81
CA GLU A 54 -10.86 -5.24 -2.63
C GLU A 54 -11.80 -4.34 -1.83
N ASP A 55 -12.17 -4.75 -0.61
CA ASP A 55 -12.97 -3.92 0.29
C ASP A 55 -12.09 -3.01 1.16
N CYS A 56 -10.78 -3.13 1.04
CA CYS A 56 -9.83 -2.37 1.83
C CYS A 56 -9.20 -1.25 1.03
N VAL A 57 -8.68 -0.25 1.73
CA VAL A 57 -7.88 0.81 1.14
C VAL A 57 -6.46 0.66 1.65
N CYS A 58 -5.50 0.64 0.72
CA CYS A 58 -4.10 0.55 1.07
C CYS A 58 -3.46 1.93 0.91
N GLU A 59 -2.95 2.48 1.99
CA GLU A 59 -2.27 3.76 1.97
C GLU A 59 -0.77 3.53 1.99
N VAL A 60 -0.07 4.10 1.03
CA VAL A 60 1.39 3.99 0.94
C VAL A 60 2.00 5.35 1.15
N THR A 61 2.87 5.46 2.15
CA THR A 61 3.54 6.70 2.50
C THR A 61 5.04 6.53 2.30
N ASN A 62 5.64 7.39 1.48
CA ASN A 62 7.08 7.45 1.37
C ASN A 62 7.61 8.33 2.50
N GLN A 63 8.36 7.74 3.43
CA GLN A 63 8.84 8.44 4.62
C GLN A 63 9.82 9.56 4.28
N LYS A 64 10.54 9.42 3.19
CA LYS A 64 11.52 10.42 2.78
C LYS A 64 10.86 11.71 2.31
N THR A 65 9.76 11.59 1.56
CA THR A 65 9.08 12.73 0.97
C THR A 65 7.82 13.13 1.72
N SER A 66 7.36 12.28 2.63
CA SER A 66 6.08 12.43 3.34
C SER A 66 4.87 12.44 2.41
N VAL A 67 5.03 11.92 1.20
CA VAL A 67 3.93 11.81 0.23
C VAL A 67 3.19 10.51 0.46
N SER A 68 1.86 10.60 0.53
CA SER A 68 0.99 9.45 0.70
C SER A 68 0.00 9.35 -0.44
N HIS A 69 -0.25 8.13 -0.88
CA HIS A 69 -1.31 7.85 -1.86
C HIS A 69 -2.10 6.65 -1.39
N LYS A 70 -3.38 6.65 -1.73
CA LYS A 70 -4.29 5.56 -1.39
C LYS A 70 -4.63 4.78 -2.64
N TYR A 71 -4.70 3.47 -2.49
CA TYR A 71 -4.99 2.54 -3.58
C TYR A 71 -6.08 1.57 -3.16
N ARG A 72 -6.83 1.11 -4.15
CA ARG A 72 -7.81 0.04 -3.97
C ARG A 72 -7.52 -1.06 -4.97
N LEU A 73 -7.60 -2.31 -4.53
CA LEU A 73 -7.48 -3.45 -5.42
C LEU A 73 -8.83 -3.73 -6.08
N ASN A 74 -8.82 -4.07 -7.37
CA ASN A 74 -10.02 -4.58 -8.01
C ASN A 74 -10.09 -6.10 -7.86
N ALA A 75 -11.13 -6.71 -8.40
CA ALA A 75 -11.35 -8.16 -8.30
C ALA A 75 -10.25 -8.98 -8.97
N HIS A 76 -9.48 -8.38 -9.87
CA HIS A 76 -8.38 -9.04 -10.57
C HIS A 76 -7.02 -8.82 -9.90
N GLY A 77 -7.00 -8.12 -8.77
CA GLY A 77 -5.77 -7.83 -8.05
C GLY A 77 -4.96 -6.66 -8.58
N ASN A 78 -5.52 -5.87 -9.48
CA ASN A 78 -4.87 -4.68 -10.01
C ASN A 78 -5.11 -3.49 -9.10
N LEU A 79 -4.10 -2.63 -8.95
CA LEU A 79 -4.19 -1.44 -8.13
C LEU A 79 -4.86 -0.30 -8.89
N LYS A 80 -5.70 0.43 -8.18
CA LYS A 80 -6.30 1.66 -8.68
C LYS A 80 -6.02 2.78 -7.69
N LEU A 81 -5.42 3.85 -8.17
CA LEU A 81 -5.16 5.02 -7.34
C LEU A 81 -6.49 5.70 -6.98
N ILE A 82 -6.65 5.97 -5.70
CA ILE A 82 -7.80 6.75 -5.20
C ILE A 82 -7.31 8.17 -4.97
N VAL A 83 -7.93 9.08 -5.64
CA VAL A 83 -7.53 10.48 -5.55
C VAL A 83 -8.40 11.24 -4.56
#